data_4ccec63412bac69b1f43eff9eff69dc7
#
_entry.id   4ccec63412bac69b1f43eff9eff69dc7
#
_cell.length_a   1.000
_cell.length_b   1.000
_cell.length_c   1.000
_cell.angle_alpha   90.00
_cell.angle_beta   90.00
_cell.angle_gamma   90.00
#
_symmetry.space_group_name_H-M   'P 1'
#
loop_
_entity.id
_entity.type
_entity.pdbx_description
1 polymer ?
#
loop_
_entity_poly.entity_id
_entity_poly.type
_entity_poly.pdbx_seq_one_letter_code
_entity_poly.pdbx_strand_id
1 'polypeptide(L)'
;MKKKIYLLLLITATAFSVTAQEQKKEEVCYNPNLVKDTAKKSINSMAFAILNGDSIKINYHSPGVRKRIIWGGLVPYDEVWVTGAHDATTLEMPKAFVVNGNEIPAGKYAFFSIPGKKEWTLIINKNWKQHLATEYDEKDDIIRIKVKPKKVNHTERLQYFIETGKNETGKIAVVWEKIRVEFDFRFLK
;
A
#
# COMPACT_ATOMS: atom_id res chain seq x y z
N MET A 1 0.19 -16.34 -81.97
CA MET A 1 1.13 -15.71 -80.99
C MET A 1 0.34 -15.43 -79.69
N LYS A 2 0.53 -16.25 -78.65
CA LYS A 2 -0.18 -16.12 -77.35
C LYS A 2 0.75 -15.39 -76.34
N LYS A 3 0.40 -14.18 -75.93
CA LYS A 3 1.12 -13.42 -74.89
C LYS A 3 0.66 -13.92 -73.52
N LYS A 4 1.62 -14.48 -72.75
CA LYS A 4 1.40 -14.82 -71.33
C LYS A 4 1.67 -13.58 -70.48
N ILE A 5 0.63 -13.13 -69.76
CA ILE A 5 0.72 -12.06 -68.75
C ILE A 5 1.04 -12.75 -67.41
N TYR A 6 2.21 -12.44 -66.82
CA TYR A 6 2.55 -12.85 -65.48
C TYR A 6 2.05 -11.78 -64.49
N LEU A 7 1.08 -12.19 -63.66
CA LEU A 7 0.56 -11.35 -62.57
C LEU A 7 1.49 -11.54 -61.35
N LEU A 8 2.23 -10.49 -61.03
CA LEU A 8 3.12 -10.46 -59.88
C LEU A 8 2.27 -10.09 -58.64
N LEU A 9 2.05 -11.07 -57.72
CA LEU A 9 1.36 -10.83 -56.45
C LEU A 9 2.37 -10.31 -55.43
N LEU A 10 2.27 -9.03 -55.10
CA LEU A 10 3.05 -8.41 -54.02
C LEU A 10 2.37 -8.73 -52.69
N ILE A 11 2.94 -9.62 -51.92
CA ILE A 11 2.49 -9.90 -50.53
C ILE A 11 3.18 -8.89 -49.62
N THR A 12 2.45 -7.89 -49.18
CA THR A 12 2.91 -6.97 -48.12
C THR A 12 2.69 -7.63 -46.75
N ALA A 13 3.75 -8.12 -46.15
CA ALA A 13 3.72 -8.59 -44.77
C ALA A 13 3.66 -7.39 -43.84
N THR A 14 2.51 -7.10 -43.27
CA THR A 14 2.34 -6.13 -42.18
C THR A 14 2.79 -6.82 -40.89
N ALA A 15 3.97 -6.45 -40.41
CA ALA A 15 4.45 -6.84 -39.08
C ALA A 15 3.60 -6.16 -38.01
N PHE A 16 2.69 -6.88 -37.38
CA PHE A 16 2.03 -6.44 -36.15
C PHE A 16 3.05 -6.49 -35.02
N SER A 17 3.55 -5.31 -34.62
CA SER A 17 4.31 -5.18 -33.39
C SER A 17 3.33 -5.31 -32.21
N VAL A 18 3.27 -6.50 -31.62
CA VAL A 18 2.62 -6.72 -30.34
C VAL A 18 3.49 -6.08 -29.28
N THR A 19 3.16 -4.88 -28.88
CA THR A 19 3.71 -4.29 -27.65
C THR A 19 3.10 -5.06 -26.50
N ALA A 20 3.90 -5.96 -25.91
CA ALA A 20 3.57 -6.58 -24.61
C ALA A 20 3.50 -5.45 -23.57
N GLN A 21 2.31 -5.02 -23.24
CA GLN A 21 2.09 -4.25 -22.02
C GLN A 21 2.42 -5.19 -20.86
N GLU A 22 3.56 -4.93 -20.24
CA GLU A 22 3.96 -5.55 -18.99
C GLU A 22 2.91 -5.16 -17.94
N GLN A 23 1.93 -6.04 -17.70
CA GLN A 23 0.96 -5.88 -16.62
C GLN A 23 1.78 -5.86 -15.32
N LYS A 24 1.85 -4.67 -14.71
CA LYS A 24 2.38 -4.47 -13.38
C LYS A 24 1.57 -5.40 -12.45
N LYS A 25 2.17 -6.50 -12.02
CA LYS A 25 1.58 -7.36 -10.99
C LYS A 25 1.47 -6.52 -9.72
N GLU A 26 0.26 -6.06 -9.42
CA GLU A 26 -0.05 -5.58 -8.07
C GLU A 26 0.10 -6.79 -7.14
N GLU A 27 1.09 -6.76 -6.27
CA GLU A 27 1.19 -7.74 -5.21
C GLU A 27 0.07 -7.44 -4.20
N VAL A 28 -1.00 -8.20 -4.32
CA VAL A 28 -2.19 -8.08 -3.48
C VAL A 28 -1.87 -8.55 -2.06
N CYS A 29 -2.27 -7.78 -1.07
CA CYS A 29 -2.29 -8.23 0.32
C CYS A 29 -2.92 -9.61 0.44
N TYR A 30 -2.12 -10.62 0.75
CA TYR A 30 -2.63 -11.94 1.04
C TYR A 30 -3.18 -11.97 2.47
N ASN A 31 -4.49 -11.99 2.61
CA ASN A 31 -5.15 -12.28 3.88
C ASN A 31 -5.98 -13.55 3.74
N PRO A 32 -5.48 -14.70 4.21
CA PRO A 32 -6.18 -15.97 4.10
C PRO A 32 -7.53 -16.01 4.84
N ASN A 33 -7.78 -15.03 5.73
CA ASN A 33 -9.01 -14.95 6.52
C ASN A 33 -10.05 -14.00 5.91
N LEU A 34 -9.72 -13.21 4.87
CA LEU A 34 -10.66 -12.26 4.25
C LEU A 34 -11.92 -12.94 3.68
N VAL A 35 -11.78 -14.18 3.20
CA VAL A 35 -12.87 -14.93 2.59
C VAL A 35 -13.69 -15.71 3.63
N LYS A 36 -13.09 -16.05 4.78
CA LYS A 36 -13.68 -17.00 5.74
C LYS A 36 -14.51 -16.38 6.86
N ASP A 37 -14.35 -15.08 7.16
CA ASP A 37 -15.02 -14.50 8.32
C ASP A 37 -15.41 -13.03 8.11
N THR A 38 -16.54 -12.85 7.40
CA THR A 38 -17.18 -11.52 7.25
C THR A 38 -17.89 -11.07 8.54
N ALA A 39 -18.08 -11.96 9.51
CA ALA A 39 -18.77 -11.65 10.77
C ALA A 39 -17.87 -10.91 11.77
N LYS A 40 -16.56 -11.13 11.75
CA LYS A 40 -15.63 -10.45 12.66
C LYS A 40 -15.53 -8.95 12.37
N LYS A 41 -15.50 -8.15 13.45
CA LYS A 41 -15.37 -6.70 13.35
C LYS A 41 -14.00 -6.29 12.75
N SER A 42 -12.95 -6.99 13.13
CA SER A 42 -11.61 -6.86 12.55
C SER A 42 -10.93 -8.23 12.42
N ILE A 43 -10.02 -8.36 11.47
CA ILE A 43 -9.33 -9.61 11.14
C ILE A 43 -7.82 -9.35 11.17
N ASN A 44 -7.08 -10.25 11.83
CA ASN A 44 -5.61 -10.19 11.78
C ASN A 44 -5.13 -10.45 10.35
N SER A 45 -4.29 -9.57 9.84
CA SER A 45 -3.94 -9.49 8.42
C SER A 45 -2.47 -9.12 8.23
N MET A 46 -1.92 -9.47 7.08
CA MET A 46 -0.56 -9.12 6.71
C MET A 46 -0.51 -8.73 5.23
N ALA A 47 0.21 -7.64 4.95
CA ALA A 47 0.72 -7.33 3.61
C ALA A 47 2.19 -7.73 3.54
N PHE A 48 2.60 -8.29 2.40
CA PHE A 48 3.94 -8.79 2.19
C PHE A 48 4.39 -8.54 0.76
N ALA A 49 5.64 -8.12 0.59
CA ALA A 49 6.28 -8.00 -0.72
C ALA A 49 7.76 -8.33 -0.65
N ILE A 50 8.34 -8.72 -1.79
CA ILE A 50 9.77 -8.91 -1.95
C ILE A 50 10.30 -7.85 -2.90
N LEU A 51 11.29 -7.08 -2.46
CA LEU A 51 12.01 -6.11 -3.27
C LEU A 51 13.49 -6.51 -3.32
N ASN A 52 13.95 -6.97 -4.50
CA ASN A 52 15.33 -7.44 -4.73
C ASN A 52 15.83 -8.49 -3.72
N GLY A 53 14.96 -9.44 -3.32
CA GLY A 53 15.28 -10.51 -2.38
C GLY A 53 14.98 -10.17 -0.91
N ASP A 54 14.71 -8.92 -0.59
CA ASP A 54 14.40 -8.45 0.76
C ASP A 54 12.90 -8.41 1.02
N SER A 55 12.47 -8.96 2.15
CA SER A 55 11.04 -9.05 2.49
C SER A 55 10.57 -7.86 3.32
N ILE A 56 9.54 -7.17 2.84
CA ILE A 56 8.84 -6.11 3.53
C ILE A 56 7.55 -6.69 4.10
N LYS A 57 7.21 -6.39 5.36
CA LYS A 57 6.00 -6.90 6.01
C LYS A 57 5.25 -5.79 6.72
N ILE A 58 3.92 -5.83 6.61
CA ILE A 58 3.01 -4.97 7.38
C ILE A 58 2.00 -5.89 8.07
N ASN A 59 2.05 -5.97 9.41
CA ASN A 59 1.06 -6.71 10.19
C ASN A 59 0.05 -5.72 10.77
N TYR A 60 -1.22 -6.03 10.62
CA TYR A 60 -2.30 -5.13 11.01
C TYR A 60 -3.59 -5.90 11.32
N HIS A 61 -4.50 -5.25 12.02
CA HIS A 61 -5.88 -5.71 12.11
C HIS A 61 -6.72 -4.95 11.09
N SER A 62 -7.44 -5.69 10.25
CA SER A 62 -8.27 -5.19 9.15
C SER A 62 -9.72 -4.98 9.63
N PRO A 63 -10.15 -3.76 10.01
CA PRO A 63 -11.54 -3.49 10.35
C PRO A 63 -12.42 -3.45 9.10
N GLY A 64 -13.70 -3.86 9.23
CA GLY A 64 -14.72 -3.72 8.19
C GLY A 64 -15.50 -2.40 8.34
N VAL A 65 -15.96 -1.84 7.25
CA VAL A 65 -16.86 -0.65 7.25
C VAL A 65 -18.18 -0.97 7.93
N ARG A 66 -18.81 -2.08 7.57
CA ARG A 66 -20.04 -2.61 8.20
C ARG A 66 -21.14 -1.54 8.30
N LYS A 67 -21.36 -0.80 7.25
CA LYS A 67 -22.36 0.29 7.14
C LYS A 67 -22.15 1.43 8.15
N ARG A 68 -20.97 1.55 8.78
CA ARG A 68 -20.66 2.64 9.72
C ARG A 68 -20.13 3.85 8.98
N ILE A 69 -20.30 5.02 9.57
CA ILE A 69 -19.56 6.23 9.17
C ILE A 69 -18.12 6.05 9.68
N ILE A 70 -17.18 6.00 8.78
CA ILE A 70 -15.76 5.79 9.13
C ILE A 70 -15.12 7.14 9.46
N TRP A 71 -14.98 8.01 8.49
CA TRP A 71 -14.22 9.26 8.64
C TRP A 71 -15.05 10.33 9.35
N GLY A 72 -14.54 10.79 10.48
CA GLY A 72 -15.26 11.68 11.40
C GLY A 72 -16.30 10.98 12.27
N GLY A 73 -16.41 9.64 12.17
CA GLY A 73 -17.26 8.79 13.01
C GLY A 73 -16.42 7.79 13.79
N LEU A 74 -16.22 6.58 13.25
CA LEU A 74 -15.40 5.55 13.89
C LEU A 74 -13.94 5.98 14.05
N VAL A 75 -13.42 6.68 13.06
CA VAL A 75 -12.08 7.26 13.05
C VAL A 75 -12.24 8.79 13.05
N PRO A 76 -11.97 9.45 14.18
CA PRO A 76 -12.03 10.91 14.26
C PRO A 76 -11.04 11.58 13.32
N TYR A 77 -11.36 12.79 12.87
CA TYR A 77 -10.40 13.63 12.17
C TYR A 77 -9.44 14.29 13.18
N ASP A 78 -8.24 14.57 12.71
CA ASP A 78 -7.20 15.30 13.42
C ASP A 78 -6.71 14.64 14.72
N GLU A 79 -7.02 13.34 14.89
CA GLU A 79 -6.54 12.50 16.00
C GLU A 79 -5.64 11.36 15.50
N VAL A 80 -4.71 10.91 16.36
CA VAL A 80 -3.82 9.79 16.06
C VAL A 80 -4.61 8.49 16.05
N TRP A 81 -4.46 7.72 14.97
CA TRP A 81 -5.09 6.44 14.76
C TRP A 81 -4.06 5.37 14.41
N VAL A 82 -4.21 4.16 14.97
CA VAL A 82 -3.33 2.99 14.69
C VAL A 82 -3.34 2.52 13.24
N THR A 83 -4.08 3.20 12.37
CA THR A 83 -4.25 2.86 10.95
C THR A 83 -4.63 1.40 10.73
N GLY A 84 -5.52 0.95 11.61
CA GLY A 84 -5.99 -0.43 11.74
C GLY A 84 -6.98 -0.54 12.90
N ALA A 85 -6.86 -1.61 13.68
CA ALA A 85 -7.62 -1.86 14.91
C ALA A 85 -6.79 -2.66 15.92
N HIS A 86 -7.14 -2.59 17.21
CA HIS A 86 -6.45 -3.28 18.31
C HIS A 86 -4.97 -2.86 18.46
N ASP A 87 -4.03 -3.75 18.19
CA ASP A 87 -2.61 -3.43 18.32
C ASP A 87 -2.14 -2.48 17.20
N ALA A 88 -1.08 -1.75 17.47
CA ALA A 88 -0.48 -0.87 16.48
C ALA A 88 -0.13 -1.65 15.20
N THR A 89 -0.49 -1.10 14.06
CA THR A 89 -0.01 -1.62 12.77
C THR A 89 1.51 -1.55 12.75
N THR A 90 2.17 -2.64 12.37
CA THR A 90 3.63 -2.69 12.34
C THR A 90 4.16 -2.77 10.92
N LEU A 91 5.22 -2.01 10.65
CA LEU A 91 5.99 -1.99 9.41
C LEU A 91 7.38 -2.57 9.69
N GLU A 92 7.74 -3.67 9.02
CA GLU A 92 9.06 -4.30 9.10
C GLU A 92 9.82 -4.04 7.80
N MET A 93 10.93 -3.30 7.92
CA MET A 93 11.80 -2.92 6.81
C MET A 93 13.17 -3.62 6.99
N PRO A 94 13.56 -4.51 6.04
CA PRO A 94 14.76 -5.33 6.18
C PRO A 94 16.07 -4.55 5.98
N LYS A 95 16.00 -3.40 5.31
CA LYS A 95 17.13 -2.50 5.04
C LYS A 95 16.81 -1.07 5.47
N ALA A 96 17.82 -0.26 5.63
CA ALA A 96 17.68 1.18 5.75
C ALA A 96 17.00 1.75 4.48
N PHE A 97 16.12 2.70 4.66
CA PHE A 97 15.31 3.26 3.60
C PHE A 97 15.13 4.77 3.74
N VAL A 98 14.79 5.40 2.64
CA VAL A 98 14.57 6.85 2.57
C VAL A 98 13.10 7.13 2.29
N VAL A 99 12.52 8.04 3.05
CA VAL A 99 11.19 8.61 2.82
C VAL A 99 11.29 10.13 2.85
N ASN A 100 10.86 10.80 1.78
CA ASN A 100 10.93 12.26 1.65
C ASN A 100 12.32 12.84 1.99
N GLY A 101 13.40 12.14 1.58
CA GLY A 101 14.78 12.56 1.82
C GLY A 101 15.33 12.24 3.21
N ASN A 102 14.54 11.69 4.13
CA ASN A 102 14.99 11.29 5.46
C ASN A 102 15.37 9.81 5.46
N GLU A 103 16.54 9.50 5.96
CA GLU A 103 17.04 8.13 6.13
C GLU A 103 16.49 7.52 7.41
N ILE A 104 15.96 6.30 7.29
CA ILE A 104 15.38 5.52 8.40
C ILE A 104 16.13 4.18 8.44
N PRO A 105 16.68 3.77 9.58
CA PRO A 105 17.35 2.48 9.70
C PRO A 105 16.44 1.29 9.36
N ALA A 106 17.05 0.13 9.07
CA ALA A 106 16.32 -1.13 9.05
C ALA A 106 15.71 -1.40 10.43
N GLY A 107 14.49 -1.96 10.45
CA GLY A 107 13.83 -2.22 11.72
C GLY A 107 12.35 -2.51 11.63
N LYS A 108 11.75 -2.64 12.80
CA LYS A 108 10.32 -2.78 13.00
C LYS A 108 9.78 -1.52 13.67
N TYR A 109 8.72 -0.98 13.11
CA TYR A 109 8.13 0.30 13.48
C TYR A 109 6.63 0.17 13.66
N ALA A 110 6.03 1.03 14.47
CA ALA A 110 4.60 1.28 14.41
C ALA A 110 4.27 2.20 13.24
N PHE A 111 3.12 2.00 12.65
CA PHE A 111 2.58 2.86 11.61
C PHE A 111 1.25 3.46 12.10
N PHE A 112 1.25 4.77 12.28
CA PHE A 112 0.06 5.54 12.65
C PHE A 112 -0.32 6.51 11.56
N SER A 113 -1.52 7.06 11.66
CA SER A 113 -1.91 8.20 10.85
C SER A 113 -2.79 9.18 11.64
N ILE A 114 -2.82 10.42 11.17
CA ILE A 114 -3.77 11.45 11.60
C ILE A 114 -4.61 11.78 10.38
N PRO A 115 -5.82 11.22 10.26
CA PRO A 115 -6.71 11.51 9.16
C PRO A 115 -7.22 12.95 9.20
N GLY A 116 -7.10 13.67 8.11
CA GLY A 116 -7.70 14.99 7.95
C GLY A 116 -8.59 15.04 6.71
N LYS A 117 -9.48 16.02 6.64
CA LYS A 117 -10.43 16.14 5.51
C LYS A 117 -9.75 16.41 4.17
N LYS A 118 -8.61 17.12 4.16
CA LYS A 118 -7.89 17.53 2.96
C LYS A 118 -6.50 16.91 2.85
N GLU A 119 -5.89 16.62 3.99
CA GLU A 119 -4.53 16.11 4.12
C GLU A 119 -4.47 15.17 5.30
N TRP A 120 -3.70 14.10 5.15
CA TRP A 120 -3.39 13.16 6.22
C TRP A 120 -1.94 13.30 6.62
N THR A 121 -1.63 12.98 7.87
CA THR A 121 -0.27 12.76 8.33
C THR A 121 -0.07 11.27 8.54
N LEU A 122 0.86 10.65 7.81
CA LEU A 122 1.31 9.29 8.06
C LEU A 122 2.53 9.35 8.97
N ILE A 123 2.65 8.43 9.92
CA ILE A 123 3.66 8.48 10.98
C ILE A 123 4.36 7.12 11.06
N ILE A 124 5.69 7.13 11.04
CA ILE A 124 6.53 5.99 11.40
C ILE A 124 7.07 6.28 12.81
N ASN A 125 6.75 5.41 13.77
CA ASN A 125 7.08 5.59 15.19
C ASN A 125 7.90 4.39 15.68
N LYS A 126 8.88 4.62 16.55
CA LYS A 126 9.77 3.56 17.05
C LYS A 126 9.11 2.61 18.05
N ASN A 127 8.08 3.07 18.78
CA ASN A 127 7.37 2.23 19.76
C ASN A 127 6.27 1.42 19.09
N TRP A 128 6.61 0.21 18.62
CA TRP A 128 5.68 -0.67 17.89
C TRP A 128 4.92 -1.66 18.80
N LYS A 129 5.28 -1.77 20.10
CA LYS A 129 4.61 -2.64 21.06
C LYS A 129 3.58 -1.85 21.85
N GLN A 130 2.47 -1.48 21.22
CA GLN A 130 1.41 -0.75 21.90
C GLN A 130 0.02 -1.15 21.41
N HIS A 131 -0.98 -1.00 22.27
CA HIS A 131 -2.37 -1.25 21.98
C HIS A 131 -3.09 0.05 21.68
N LEU A 132 -3.76 0.12 20.52
CA LEU A 132 -4.34 1.36 19.99
C LEU A 132 -3.30 2.50 19.95
N ALA A 133 -3.75 3.73 20.10
CA ALA A 133 -2.89 4.92 20.19
C ALA A 133 -2.78 5.46 21.63
N THR A 134 -3.13 4.64 22.64
CA THR A 134 -3.17 5.08 24.04
C THR A 134 -1.79 5.33 24.63
N GLU A 135 -0.77 4.65 24.12
CA GLU A 135 0.62 4.80 24.53
C GLU A 135 1.45 5.56 23.48
N TYR A 136 0.77 6.21 22.54
CA TYR A 136 1.46 6.99 21.53
C TYR A 136 2.13 8.22 22.15
N ASP A 137 3.43 8.37 21.88
CA ASP A 137 4.20 9.57 22.18
C ASP A 137 4.84 10.12 20.91
N GLU A 138 4.59 11.39 20.62
CA GLU A 138 5.16 12.08 19.45
C GLU A 138 6.68 12.13 19.47
N LYS A 139 7.31 12.05 20.65
CA LYS A 139 8.77 12.00 20.79
C LYS A 139 9.39 10.74 20.20
N ASP A 140 8.59 9.70 20.01
CA ASP A 140 8.96 8.43 19.39
C ASP A 140 8.76 8.43 17.88
N ASP A 141 8.24 9.52 17.30
CA ASP A 141 8.09 9.65 15.86
C ASP A 141 9.45 9.79 15.17
N ILE A 142 9.69 8.92 14.21
CA ILE A 142 10.87 8.98 13.35
C ILE A 142 10.62 9.95 12.21
N ILE A 143 9.42 9.89 11.62
CA ILE A 143 9.02 10.76 10.52
C ILE A 143 7.50 10.95 10.50
N ARG A 144 7.09 12.15 10.11
CA ARG A 144 5.71 12.51 9.76
C ARG A 144 5.63 12.90 8.29
N ILE A 145 4.76 12.25 7.54
CA ILE A 145 4.62 12.39 6.09
C ILE A 145 3.26 12.96 5.77
N LYS A 146 3.22 14.16 5.20
CA LYS A 146 1.98 14.78 4.73
C LYS A 146 1.58 14.20 3.39
N VAL A 147 0.35 13.70 3.28
CA VAL A 147 -0.18 13.10 2.04
C VAL A 147 -1.62 13.56 1.79
N LYS A 148 -1.98 13.66 0.52
CA LYS A 148 -3.35 13.95 0.12
C LYS A 148 -4.13 12.65 -0.06
N PRO A 149 -5.30 12.49 0.62
CA PRO A 149 -6.14 11.32 0.43
C PRO A 149 -6.72 11.32 -0.99
N LYS A 150 -6.69 10.14 -1.62
CA LYS A 150 -7.26 9.90 -2.95
C LYS A 150 -8.60 9.17 -2.79
N LYS A 151 -9.61 9.59 -3.56
CA LYS A 151 -10.87 8.86 -3.64
C LYS A 151 -10.70 7.61 -4.50
N VAL A 152 -11.20 6.48 -4.00
CA VAL A 152 -11.19 5.19 -4.69
C VAL A 152 -12.56 4.51 -4.58
N ASN A 153 -12.75 3.38 -5.27
CA ASN A 153 -13.93 2.56 -5.09
C ASN A 153 -14.04 2.05 -3.65
N HIS A 154 -15.29 1.78 -3.22
CA HIS A 154 -15.54 1.29 -1.87
C HIS A 154 -14.79 -0.01 -1.60
N THR A 155 -14.05 -0.01 -0.50
CA THR A 155 -13.31 -1.16 0.02
C THR A 155 -13.84 -1.47 1.43
N GLU A 156 -14.54 -2.59 1.56
CA GLU A 156 -15.23 -2.95 2.82
C GLU A 156 -14.27 -3.18 3.98
N ARG A 157 -13.09 -3.77 3.71
CA ARG A 157 -12.08 -4.04 4.72
C ARG A 157 -10.83 -3.22 4.48
N LEU A 158 -10.24 -2.68 5.56
CA LEU A 158 -8.97 -1.99 5.49
C LEU A 158 -7.90 -2.93 4.91
N GLN A 159 -7.15 -2.45 3.94
CA GLN A 159 -6.09 -3.20 3.26
C GLN A 159 -4.83 -2.36 3.14
N TYR A 160 -3.69 -3.00 3.28
CA TYR A 160 -2.39 -2.45 2.93
C TYR A 160 -1.90 -3.06 1.62
N PHE A 161 -1.21 -2.25 0.83
CA PHE A 161 -0.54 -2.66 -0.40
C PHE A 161 0.92 -2.24 -0.33
N ILE A 162 1.81 -3.12 -0.77
CA ILE A 162 3.22 -2.84 -0.96
C ILE A 162 3.51 -3.04 -2.43
N GLU A 163 3.70 -1.93 -3.15
CA GLU A 163 4.04 -1.94 -4.58
C GLU A 163 5.56 -1.83 -4.69
N THR A 164 6.19 -2.77 -5.40
CA THR A 164 7.63 -2.76 -5.64
C THR A 164 7.94 -2.18 -7.01
N GLY A 165 8.97 -1.35 -7.08
CA GLY A 165 9.43 -0.67 -8.29
C GLY A 165 10.85 -1.08 -8.68
N LYS A 166 11.38 -0.43 -9.72
CA LYS A 166 12.79 -0.55 -10.11
C LYS A 166 13.68 0.26 -9.16
N ASN A 167 15.00 -0.02 -9.14
CA ASN A 167 16.00 0.79 -8.42
C ASN A 167 15.73 0.93 -6.92
N GLU A 168 15.41 -0.18 -6.25
CA GLU A 168 15.17 -0.23 -4.80
C GLU A 168 13.98 0.62 -4.32
N THR A 169 13.08 1.03 -5.22
CA THR A 169 11.93 1.86 -4.87
C THR A 169 10.70 1.02 -4.57
N GLY A 170 9.85 1.53 -3.72
CA GLY A 170 8.54 0.96 -3.45
C GLY A 170 7.57 2.01 -2.96
N LYS A 171 6.32 1.59 -2.82
CA LYS A 171 5.23 2.39 -2.33
C LYS A 171 4.43 1.58 -1.32
N ILE A 172 4.07 2.20 -0.21
CA ILE A 172 3.14 1.63 0.76
C ILE A 172 1.85 2.42 0.68
N ALA A 173 0.73 1.71 0.52
CA ALA A 173 -0.59 2.30 0.48
C ALA A 173 -1.54 1.64 1.47
N VAL A 174 -2.46 2.42 2.01
CA VAL A 174 -3.58 1.98 2.82
C VAL A 174 -4.88 2.38 2.12
N VAL A 175 -5.82 1.43 2.04
CA VAL A 175 -7.12 1.63 1.40
C VAL A 175 -8.22 1.17 2.35
N TRP A 176 -9.20 2.04 2.60
CA TRP A 176 -10.39 1.70 3.36
C TRP A 176 -11.56 2.62 3.02
N GLU A 177 -12.77 2.07 3.04
CA GLU A 177 -14.00 2.73 2.65
C GLU A 177 -13.85 3.26 1.21
N LYS A 178 -13.64 4.55 1.02
CA LYS A 178 -13.43 5.20 -0.30
C LYS A 178 -12.15 6.03 -0.34
N ILE A 179 -11.23 5.79 0.58
CA ILE A 179 -10.00 6.56 0.73
C ILE A 179 -8.79 5.66 0.52
N ARG A 180 -7.82 6.17 -0.25
CA ARG A 180 -6.46 5.65 -0.37
C ARG A 180 -5.49 6.76 0.05
N VAL A 181 -4.54 6.40 0.91
CA VAL A 181 -3.36 7.21 1.23
C VAL A 181 -2.11 6.38 1.00
N GLU A 182 -1.04 7.02 0.57
CA GLU A 182 0.18 6.30 0.18
C GLU A 182 1.42 7.17 0.34
N PHE A 183 2.58 6.53 0.49
CA PHE A 183 3.89 7.17 0.44
C PHE A 183 4.90 6.30 -0.30
N ASP A 184 5.90 6.94 -0.90
CA ASP A 184 6.99 6.28 -1.59
C ASP A 184 8.19 6.10 -0.66
N PHE A 185 8.92 4.99 -0.83
CA PHE A 185 10.19 4.76 -0.16
C PHE A 185 11.24 4.23 -1.15
N ARG A 186 12.51 4.29 -0.75
CA ARG A 186 13.61 3.67 -1.48
C ARG A 186 14.60 3.08 -0.50
N PHE A 187 15.00 1.81 -0.70
CA PHE A 187 16.07 1.20 0.08
C PHE A 187 17.42 1.87 -0.21
N LEU A 188 18.23 2.00 0.82
CA LEU A 188 19.63 2.35 0.67
C LEU A 188 20.42 1.12 0.18
N LYS A 189 21.45 1.39 -0.65
CA LYS A 189 22.34 0.35 -1.17
C LYS A 189 23.29 -0.16 -0.10
#